data_ae5ae7794ed56244c95c568f8e1011d0
#
_entry.id   ae5ae7794ed56244c95c568f8e1011d0
#
_cell.length_a   1.000
_cell.length_b   1.000
_cell.length_c   1.000
_cell.angle_alpha   90.00
_cell.angle_beta   90.00
_cell.angle_gamma   90.00
#
_symmetry.space_group_name_H-M   'P 1'
#
loop_
_entity.id
_entity.type
_entity.pdbx_description
1 polymer ?
#
loop_
_entity_poly.entity_id
_entity_poly.type
_entity_poly.pdbx_seq_one_letter_code
_entity_poly.pdbx_strand_id
1 'polypeptide(L)'
;MQTTAQQQALSLQNPCVAFMFSYQQKDLSKMLELCDSSGTVEFVPLGEAGKGKIGELGKTIWGLLIDCFPDIDNTLDAAVAEDSNTVRCQVVIRGTQEKDFADIPNQGKHFDSDHIFIFHLNQNHKIDHIRVWWNHDDFKRQLGA
;
A
#
# COMPACT_ATOMS: atom_id res chain seq x y z
N MET A 1 32.98 -6.53 -5.62
CA MET A 1 32.56 -5.28 -6.28
C MET A 1 31.72 -4.47 -5.31
N GLN A 2 32.07 -3.21 -5.11
CA GLN A 2 31.31 -2.35 -4.22
C GLN A 2 30.10 -1.76 -4.93
N THR A 3 28.94 -1.77 -4.25
CA THR A 3 27.72 -1.15 -4.74
C THR A 3 27.77 0.35 -4.44
N THR A 4 27.45 1.19 -5.42
CA THR A 4 27.35 2.63 -5.20
C THR A 4 26.10 2.95 -4.35
N ALA A 5 26.08 4.13 -3.71
CA ALA A 5 24.90 4.58 -2.97
C ALA A 5 23.65 4.61 -3.86
N GLN A 6 23.79 4.98 -5.11
CA GLN A 6 22.68 5.01 -6.08
C GLN A 6 22.15 3.61 -6.36
N GLN A 7 23.03 2.62 -6.52
CA GLN A 7 22.65 1.23 -6.74
C GLN A 7 21.96 0.65 -5.50
N GLN A 8 22.43 1.00 -4.30
CA GLN A 8 21.80 0.60 -3.04
C GLN A 8 20.40 1.17 -2.93
N ALA A 9 20.21 2.44 -3.28
CA ALA A 9 18.90 3.09 -3.25
C ALA A 9 17.94 2.39 -4.23
N LEU A 10 18.40 2.04 -5.44
CA LEU A 10 17.57 1.32 -6.42
C LEU A 10 17.19 -0.07 -5.90
N SER A 11 18.13 -0.78 -5.25
CA SER A 11 17.84 -2.11 -4.69
C SER A 11 16.74 -2.04 -3.62
N LEU A 12 16.69 -0.98 -2.82
CA LEU A 12 15.64 -0.78 -1.83
C LEU A 12 14.32 -0.36 -2.47
N GLN A 13 14.38 0.51 -3.49
CA GLN A 13 13.19 1.02 -4.17
C GLN A 13 12.48 -0.05 -4.99
N ASN A 14 13.22 -0.96 -5.62
CA ASN A 14 12.67 -1.94 -6.56
C ASN A 14 11.57 -2.82 -5.95
N PRO A 15 11.70 -3.41 -4.74
CA PRO A 15 10.62 -4.19 -4.16
C PRO A 15 9.37 -3.34 -3.87
N CYS A 16 9.56 -2.08 -3.51
CA CYS A 16 8.46 -1.16 -3.20
C CYS A 16 7.70 -0.77 -4.46
N VAL A 17 8.41 -0.48 -5.54
CA VAL A 17 7.82 -0.21 -6.86
C VAL A 17 7.07 -1.45 -7.36
N ALA A 18 7.68 -2.62 -7.20
CA ALA A 18 7.05 -3.90 -7.58
C ALA A 18 5.76 -4.15 -6.79
N PHE A 19 5.75 -3.80 -5.50
CA PHE A 19 4.56 -3.91 -4.66
C PHE A 19 3.42 -3.03 -5.20
N MET A 20 3.70 -1.76 -5.48
CA MET A 20 2.70 -0.83 -6.01
C MET A 20 2.21 -1.25 -7.39
N PHE A 21 3.11 -1.74 -8.24
CA PHE A 21 2.75 -2.26 -9.56
C PHE A 21 1.84 -3.49 -9.45
N SER A 22 2.16 -4.41 -8.53
CA SER A 22 1.35 -5.60 -8.30
C SER A 22 -0.05 -5.23 -7.81
N TYR A 23 -0.14 -4.21 -6.96
CA TYR A 23 -1.43 -3.67 -6.50
C TYR A 23 -2.22 -3.09 -7.69
N GLN A 24 -1.57 -2.33 -8.56
CA GLN A 24 -2.19 -1.80 -9.78
C GLN A 24 -2.75 -2.92 -10.66
N GLN A 25 -2.03 -4.05 -10.74
CA GLN A 25 -2.46 -5.23 -11.48
C GLN A 25 -3.50 -6.07 -10.74
N LYS A 26 -3.86 -5.68 -9.51
CA LYS A 26 -4.79 -6.41 -8.64
C LYS A 26 -4.29 -7.81 -8.30
N ASP A 27 -2.96 -7.96 -8.24
CA ASP A 27 -2.30 -9.23 -7.95
C ASP A 27 -1.89 -9.28 -6.49
N LEU A 28 -2.86 -9.62 -5.63
CA LEU A 28 -2.66 -9.66 -4.18
C LEU A 28 -1.57 -10.68 -3.80
N SER A 29 -1.56 -11.82 -4.46
CA SER A 29 -0.57 -12.87 -4.23
C SER A 29 0.86 -12.35 -4.41
N LYS A 30 1.08 -11.60 -5.48
CA LYS A 30 2.38 -11.00 -5.79
C LYS A 30 2.77 -9.93 -4.77
N MET A 31 1.81 -9.13 -4.32
CA MET A 31 2.05 -8.15 -3.26
C MET A 31 2.60 -8.83 -2.01
N LEU A 32 1.96 -9.93 -1.61
CA LEU A 32 2.34 -10.67 -0.40
C LEU A 32 3.68 -11.39 -0.57
N GLU A 33 3.99 -11.88 -1.76
CA GLU A 33 5.29 -12.52 -2.05
C GLU A 33 6.48 -11.59 -1.87
N LEU A 34 6.27 -10.29 -2.06
CA LEU A 34 7.32 -9.29 -1.88
C LEU A 34 7.58 -8.99 -0.40
N CYS A 35 6.74 -9.48 0.49
CA CYS A 35 6.80 -9.22 1.91
C CYS A 35 7.34 -10.42 2.68
N ASP A 36 8.01 -10.13 3.80
CA ASP A 36 8.41 -11.16 4.75
C ASP A 36 7.16 -11.80 5.36
N SER A 37 7.19 -13.12 5.57
CA SER A 37 6.05 -13.85 6.11
C SER A 37 5.66 -13.42 7.52
N SER A 38 6.58 -12.83 8.28
CA SER A 38 6.34 -12.30 9.61
C SER A 38 6.16 -10.77 9.61
N GLY A 39 6.06 -10.15 8.43
CA GLY A 39 5.94 -8.71 8.29
C GLY A 39 4.65 -8.14 8.89
N THR A 40 4.72 -6.88 9.28
CA THR A 40 3.61 -6.15 9.90
C THR A 40 3.19 -4.94 9.08
N VAL A 41 1.97 -4.47 9.32
CA VAL A 41 1.41 -3.31 8.62
C VAL A 41 0.68 -2.43 9.61
N GLU A 42 0.72 -1.12 9.35
CA GLU A 42 -0.07 -0.14 10.08
C GLU A 42 -0.81 0.76 9.08
N PHE A 43 -2.14 0.67 9.09
CA PHE A 43 -3.01 1.61 8.38
C PHE A 43 -3.33 2.75 9.35
N VAL A 44 -2.52 3.80 9.30
CA VAL A 44 -2.48 4.85 10.32
C VAL A 44 -3.85 5.45 10.64
N PRO A 45 -4.70 5.81 9.64
CA PRO A 45 -5.99 6.42 9.95
C PRO A 45 -6.98 5.51 10.67
N LEU A 46 -6.74 4.20 10.72
CA LEU A 46 -7.62 3.23 11.36
C LEU A 46 -7.28 2.99 12.84
N GLY A 47 -6.24 3.65 13.36
CA GLY A 47 -5.82 3.49 14.75
C GLY A 47 -5.37 2.08 15.08
N GLU A 48 -5.72 1.58 16.26
CA GLU A 48 -5.31 0.24 16.70
C GLU A 48 -5.88 -0.87 15.81
N ALA A 49 -7.08 -0.69 15.26
CA ALA A 49 -7.67 -1.65 14.32
C ALA A 49 -6.87 -1.76 13.02
N GLY A 50 -6.04 -0.77 12.73
CA GLY A 50 -5.19 -0.74 11.54
C GLY A 50 -3.82 -1.39 11.70
N LYS A 51 -3.54 -2.02 12.85
CA LYS A 51 -2.25 -2.65 13.12
C LYS A 51 -2.40 -4.17 13.10
N GLY A 52 -1.52 -4.86 12.37
CA GLY A 52 -1.56 -6.31 12.30
C GLY A 52 -0.47 -6.87 11.39
N LYS A 53 -0.62 -8.12 11.04
CA LYS A 53 0.32 -8.81 10.14
C LYS A 53 -0.04 -8.53 8.68
N ILE A 54 0.97 -8.39 7.84
CA ILE A 54 0.77 -8.19 6.40
C ILE A 54 -0.04 -9.35 5.82
N GLY A 55 0.30 -10.59 6.16
CA GLY A 55 -0.37 -11.78 5.65
C GLY A 55 -1.77 -12.02 6.19
N GLU A 56 -2.21 -11.25 7.17
CA GLU A 56 -3.56 -11.33 7.76
C GLU A 56 -4.33 -10.04 7.49
N LEU A 57 -4.01 -8.97 8.22
CA LEU A 57 -4.71 -7.69 8.09
C LEU A 57 -4.47 -7.04 6.73
N GLY A 58 -3.23 -7.01 6.27
CA GLY A 58 -2.90 -6.46 4.95
C GLY A 58 -3.63 -7.19 3.85
N LYS A 59 -3.57 -8.52 3.86
CA LYS A 59 -4.28 -9.36 2.89
C LYS A 59 -5.78 -9.06 2.89
N THR A 60 -6.37 -8.92 4.07
CA THR A 60 -7.80 -8.64 4.22
C THR A 60 -8.16 -7.28 3.64
N ILE A 61 -7.45 -6.23 4.03
CA ILE A 61 -7.77 -4.85 3.61
C ILE A 61 -7.52 -4.64 2.12
N TRP A 62 -6.34 -5.05 1.62
CA TRP A 62 -6.06 -4.91 0.18
C TRP A 62 -6.97 -5.79 -0.66
N GLY A 63 -7.30 -6.99 -0.17
CA GLY A 63 -8.25 -7.86 -0.85
C GLY A 63 -9.64 -7.25 -0.95
N LEU A 64 -10.12 -6.62 0.13
CA LEU A 64 -11.40 -5.91 0.14
C LEU A 64 -11.38 -4.70 -0.80
N LEU A 65 -10.28 -3.95 -0.81
CA LEU A 65 -10.15 -2.80 -1.72
C LEU A 65 -10.22 -3.23 -3.18
N ILE A 66 -9.51 -4.30 -3.53
CA ILE A 66 -9.53 -4.84 -4.89
C ILE A 66 -10.93 -5.34 -5.25
N ASP A 67 -11.61 -6.00 -4.33
CA ASP A 67 -12.96 -6.55 -4.56
C ASP A 67 -14.04 -5.47 -4.64
N CYS A 68 -13.99 -4.49 -3.74
CA CYS A 68 -15.00 -3.42 -3.67
C CYS A 68 -14.79 -2.32 -4.71
N PHE A 69 -13.57 -2.17 -5.20
CA PHE A 69 -13.21 -1.19 -6.23
C PHE A 69 -12.52 -1.92 -7.39
N PRO A 70 -13.28 -2.60 -8.27
CA PRO A 70 -12.69 -3.44 -9.32
C PRO A 70 -11.82 -2.69 -10.31
N ASP A 71 -12.03 -1.38 -10.46
CA ASP A 71 -11.22 -0.51 -11.31
C ASP A 71 -10.07 0.17 -10.56
N ILE A 72 -9.74 -0.29 -9.35
CA ILE A 72 -8.71 0.33 -8.53
C ILE A 72 -7.41 0.46 -9.30
N ASP A 73 -6.80 1.64 -9.21
CA ASP A 73 -5.58 1.99 -9.92
C ASP A 73 -4.73 2.89 -9.03
N ASN A 74 -3.44 2.94 -9.31
CA ASN A 74 -2.57 3.85 -8.58
C ASN A 74 -1.52 4.45 -9.51
N THR A 75 -1.08 5.66 -9.13
CA THR A 75 0.04 6.33 -9.76
C THR A 75 1.11 6.54 -8.69
N LEU A 76 2.28 5.97 -8.91
CA LEU A 76 3.42 6.16 -8.03
C LEU A 76 4.14 7.46 -8.44
N ASP A 77 3.97 8.51 -7.65
CA ASP A 77 4.54 9.82 -7.95
C ASP A 77 6.02 9.91 -7.55
N ALA A 78 6.41 9.26 -6.46
CA ALA A 78 7.78 9.27 -5.99
C ALA A 78 8.07 8.05 -5.13
N ALA A 79 9.29 7.55 -5.22
CA ALA A 79 9.82 6.49 -4.36
C ALA A 79 11.21 6.92 -3.93
N VAL A 80 11.39 7.25 -2.65
CA VAL A 80 12.62 7.84 -2.13
C VAL A 80 13.16 6.97 -0.99
N ALA A 81 14.40 6.53 -1.11
CA ALA A 81 15.10 5.86 -0.02
C ALA A 81 15.44 6.90 1.05
N GLU A 82 14.87 6.78 2.24
CA GLU A 82 15.08 7.71 3.34
C GLU A 82 16.31 7.34 4.17
N ASP A 83 16.61 6.04 4.26
CA ASP A 83 17.81 5.50 4.88
C ASP A 83 18.16 4.17 4.24
N SER A 84 19.06 3.39 4.83
CA SER A 84 19.53 2.12 4.28
C SER A 84 18.46 1.03 4.23
N ASN A 85 17.30 1.20 4.91
CA ASN A 85 16.28 0.17 5.04
C ASN A 85 14.86 0.67 4.79
N THR A 86 14.67 1.96 4.54
CA THR A 86 13.34 2.56 4.49
C THR A 86 13.13 3.31 3.18
N VAL A 87 11.99 3.06 2.54
CA VAL A 87 11.57 3.76 1.31
C VAL A 87 10.23 4.40 1.53
N ARG A 88 10.12 5.68 1.20
CA ARG A 88 8.86 6.41 1.23
C ARG A 88 8.32 6.54 -0.19
N CYS A 89 7.08 6.12 -0.39
CA CYS A 89 6.38 6.23 -1.67
C CYS A 89 5.21 7.18 -1.54
N GLN A 90 5.11 8.13 -2.49
CA GLN A 90 3.94 8.98 -2.65
C GLN A 90 3.11 8.41 -3.78
N VAL A 91 1.85 8.09 -3.49
CA VAL A 91 0.99 7.34 -4.39
C VAL A 91 -0.39 7.98 -4.43
N VAL A 92 -0.95 8.14 -5.61
CA VAL A 92 -2.37 8.47 -5.76
C VAL A 92 -3.12 7.18 -6.05
N ILE A 93 -4.14 6.88 -5.24
CA ILE A 93 -4.98 5.71 -5.45
C ILE A 93 -6.38 6.18 -5.79
N ARG A 94 -6.99 5.56 -6.79
CA ARG A 94 -8.33 5.89 -7.28
C ARG A 94 -9.11 4.65 -7.58
N GLY A 95 -10.44 4.76 -7.49
CA GLY A 95 -11.32 3.66 -7.84
C GLY A 95 -12.79 4.04 -7.67
N THR A 96 -13.66 3.23 -8.26
CA THR A 96 -15.11 3.40 -8.18
C THR A 96 -15.69 2.26 -7.36
N GLN A 97 -16.49 2.61 -6.35
CA GLN A 97 -17.08 1.62 -5.44
C GLN A 97 -18.17 0.84 -6.16
N GLU A 98 -18.15 -0.48 -6.03
CA GLU A 98 -19.18 -1.37 -6.57
C GLU A 98 -19.80 -2.29 -5.52
N LYS A 99 -19.19 -2.36 -4.32
CA LYS A 99 -19.70 -3.14 -3.17
C LYS A 99 -19.51 -2.34 -1.89
N ASP A 100 -20.29 -2.68 -0.87
CA ASP A 100 -20.09 -2.08 0.46
C ASP A 100 -18.65 -2.37 0.93
N PHE A 101 -17.97 -1.32 1.37
CA PHE A 101 -16.61 -1.43 1.89
C PHE A 101 -16.62 -1.09 3.39
N ALA A 102 -16.48 -2.13 4.22
CA ALA A 102 -16.58 -1.99 5.68
C ALA A 102 -17.89 -1.26 6.06
N ASP A 103 -17.80 -0.13 6.76
CA ASP A 103 -18.95 0.69 7.17
C ASP A 103 -19.35 1.74 6.12
N ILE A 104 -18.81 1.68 4.91
CA ILE A 104 -19.11 2.61 3.83
C ILE A 104 -20.06 1.94 2.84
N PRO A 105 -21.37 2.28 2.85
CA PRO A 105 -22.32 1.70 1.90
C PRO A 105 -21.98 2.08 0.47
N ASN A 106 -22.20 1.18 -0.46
CA ASN A 106 -21.96 1.41 -1.88
C ASN A 106 -22.96 2.41 -2.45
N GLN A 107 -22.47 3.51 -3.00
CA GLN A 107 -23.24 4.51 -3.72
C GLN A 107 -22.73 4.72 -5.15
N GLY A 108 -21.85 3.83 -5.62
CA GLY A 108 -21.29 3.91 -6.98
C GLY A 108 -20.38 5.10 -7.20
N LYS A 109 -19.84 5.68 -6.13
CA LYS A 109 -19.02 6.89 -6.21
C LYS A 109 -17.54 6.56 -6.35
N HIS A 110 -16.81 7.54 -6.85
CA HIS A 110 -15.38 7.44 -7.15
C HIS A 110 -14.57 8.19 -6.11
N PHE A 111 -13.41 7.63 -5.73
CA PHE A 111 -12.44 8.34 -4.92
C PHE A 111 -11.12 8.51 -5.66
N ASP A 112 -10.40 9.57 -5.28
CA ASP A 112 -9.06 9.87 -5.77
C ASP A 112 -8.32 10.45 -4.56
N SER A 113 -7.30 9.75 -4.07
CA SER A 113 -6.75 10.02 -2.76
C SER A 113 -5.24 9.88 -2.73
N ASP A 114 -4.57 10.87 -2.14
CA ASP A 114 -3.13 10.82 -1.88
C ASP A 114 -2.84 9.85 -0.74
N HIS A 115 -1.87 8.99 -0.95
CA HIS A 115 -1.40 8.03 0.05
C HIS A 115 0.10 8.16 0.22
N ILE A 116 0.57 7.90 1.44
CA ILE A 116 1.99 7.74 1.71
C ILE A 116 2.19 6.32 2.22
N PHE A 117 3.04 5.56 1.52
CA PHE A 117 3.48 4.24 1.94
C PHE A 117 4.92 4.34 2.42
N ILE A 118 5.19 3.89 3.63
CA ILE A 118 6.55 3.79 4.14
C ILE A 118 6.86 2.31 4.29
N PHE A 119 7.83 1.84 3.51
CA PHE A 119 8.24 0.45 3.47
C PHE A 119 9.56 0.30 4.22
N HIS A 120 9.62 -0.65 5.14
CA HIS A 120 10.87 -1.09 5.73
C HIS A 120 11.25 -2.44 5.14
N LEU A 121 12.52 -2.60 4.78
CA LEU A 121 13.04 -3.81 4.16
C LEU A 121 14.07 -4.47 5.07
N ASN A 122 14.04 -5.80 5.13
CA ASN A 122 15.00 -6.58 5.90
C ASN A 122 16.26 -6.85 5.06
N GLN A 123 17.21 -7.60 5.64
CA GLN A 123 18.47 -7.93 5.00
C GLN A 123 18.32 -8.74 3.71
N ASN A 124 17.18 -9.43 3.55
CA ASN A 124 16.88 -10.21 2.35
C ASN A 124 16.11 -9.41 1.30
N HIS A 125 16.02 -8.09 1.48
CA HIS A 125 15.27 -7.17 0.61
C HIS A 125 13.78 -7.55 0.52
N LYS A 126 13.26 -8.15 1.58
CA LYS A 126 11.81 -8.37 1.72
C LYS A 126 11.22 -7.24 2.54
N ILE A 127 10.01 -6.84 2.19
CA ILE A 127 9.28 -5.84 2.94
C ILE A 127 8.81 -6.47 4.25
N ASP A 128 9.27 -5.96 5.39
CA ASP A 128 8.92 -6.50 6.71
C ASP A 128 8.02 -5.58 7.53
N HIS A 129 7.85 -4.33 7.09
CA HIS A 129 6.88 -3.43 7.69
C HIS A 129 6.38 -2.43 6.66
N ILE A 130 5.07 -2.14 6.68
CA ILE A 130 4.45 -1.15 5.82
C ILE A 130 3.60 -0.22 6.68
N ARG A 131 3.83 1.07 6.53
CA ARG A 131 2.98 2.10 7.13
C ARG A 131 2.25 2.82 6.02
N VAL A 132 0.91 2.93 6.13
CA VAL A 132 0.08 3.56 5.09
C VAL A 132 -0.70 4.70 5.72
N TRP A 133 -0.59 5.88 5.12
CA TRP A 133 -1.35 7.06 5.54
C TRP A 133 -2.18 7.60 4.38
N TRP A 134 -3.40 8.03 4.68
CA TRP A 134 -4.28 8.77 3.77
C TRP A 134 -5.24 9.60 4.61
N ASN A 135 -5.93 10.57 3.97
CA ASN A 135 -6.98 11.33 4.64
C ASN A 135 -8.28 10.52 4.59
N HIS A 136 -8.57 9.83 5.69
CA HIS A 136 -9.72 8.90 5.76
C HIS A 136 -11.06 9.65 5.71
N ASP A 137 -11.14 10.82 6.33
CA ASP A 137 -12.36 11.64 6.31
C ASP A 137 -12.69 12.10 4.89
N ASP A 138 -11.68 12.51 4.12
CA ASP A 138 -11.85 12.88 2.73
C ASP A 138 -12.24 11.68 1.86
N PHE A 139 -11.61 10.54 2.10
CA PHE A 139 -11.94 9.28 1.42
C PHE A 139 -13.41 8.92 1.61
N LYS A 140 -13.89 8.95 2.86
CA LYS A 140 -15.30 8.67 3.18
C LYS A 140 -16.23 9.67 2.52
N ARG A 141 -15.87 10.97 2.58
CA ARG A 141 -16.66 12.04 1.97
C ARG A 141 -16.83 11.83 0.47
N GLN A 142 -15.76 11.49 -0.24
CA GLN A 142 -15.81 11.22 -1.67
C GLN A 142 -16.74 10.07 -2.00
N LEU A 143 -16.83 9.08 -1.12
CA LEU A 143 -17.70 7.91 -1.28
C LEU A 143 -19.13 8.13 -0.77
N GLY A 144 -19.42 9.33 -0.24
CA GLY A 144 -20.76 9.71 0.20
C GLY A 144 -21.07 9.35 1.65
N ALA A 145 -20.05 9.04 2.45
CA ALA A 145 -20.21 8.67 3.83
C ALA A 145 -19.90 9.82 4.80
#